data_17e0b3041ebeb1ea1d0e33fc62528ddc
#
_entry.id   17e0b3041ebeb1ea1d0e33fc62528ddc
#
_cell.length_a   1.000
_cell.length_b   1.000
_cell.length_c   1.000
_cell.angle_alpha   90.00
_cell.angle_beta   90.00
_cell.angle_gamma   90.00
#
_symmetry.space_group_name_H-M   'P 1'
#
loop_
_entity.id
_entity.type
_entity.pdbx_description
1 polymer ?
#
loop_
_entity_poly.entity_id
_entity_poly.type
_entity_poly.pdbx_seq_one_letter_code
_entity_poly.pdbx_strand_id
1 'polypeptide(L)'
;MQIVDSQIHLWENARMSPQHRQIPTYSMDDALQEMAGAGVDAAVIHPPSTLGEAVNELAVNAVRQHPDKFCILGNFDLQSPDRLNIVKNWRQRPGMLGFRFTFNQPH
;
A
#
# COMPACT_ATOMS: atom_id res chain seq x y z
N MET A 1 5.10 -21.65 11.18
CA MET A 1 3.92 -21.19 10.41
C MET A 1 4.17 -19.75 9.96
N GLN A 2 3.96 -19.47 8.69
CA GLN A 2 4.08 -18.11 8.18
C GLN A 2 2.82 -17.31 8.49
N ILE A 3 3.02 -16.08 9.00
CA ILE A 3 1.93 -15.15 9.31
C ILE A 3 2.05 -13.95 8.38
N VAL A 4 0.97 -13.67 7.64
CA VAL A 4 0.90 -12.55 6.70
C VAL A 4 -0.21 -11.59 7.13
N ASP A 5 0.12 -10.31 7.34
CA ASP A 5 -0.87 -9.27 7.55
C ASP A 5 -1.48 -8.88 6.20
N SER A 6 -2.79 -9.04 6.08
CA SER A 6 -3.50 -8.82 4.81
C SER A 6 -3.70 -7.35 4.46
N GLN A 7 -3.47 -6.43 5.38
CA GLN A 7 -3.69 -5.01 5.11
C GLN A 7 -2.88 -4.12 6.04
N ILE A 8 -1.89 -3.43 5.48
CA ILE A 8 -1.20 -2.33 6.14
C ILE A 8 -1.21 -1.10 5.22
N HIS A 9 -0.95 0.06 5.80
CA HIS A 9 -0.75 1.31 5.07
C HIS A 9 0.62 1.89 5.41
N LEU A 10 1.29 2.49 4.42
CA LEU A 10 2.46 3.32 4.63
C LEU A 10 2.13 4.74 4.20
N TRP A 11 2.60 5.73 4.94
CA TRP A 11 2.39 7.14 4.60
C TRP A 11 3.54 7.99 5.13
N GLU A 12 3.67 9.19 4.58
CA GLU A 12 4.72 10.13 4.93
C GLU A 12 4.17 11.55 4.95
N ASN A 13 4.43 12.27 6.04
CA ASN A 13 4.03 13.66 6.23
C ASN A 13 2.54 13.92 5.92
N ALA A 14 1.67 13.03 6.39
CA ALA A 14 0.25 13.08 6.09
C ALA A 14 -0.59 12.99 7.35
N ARG A 15 -1.80 13.55 7.28
CA ARG A 15 -2.81 13.39 8.30
C ARG A 15 -3.77 12.29 7.87
N MET A 16 -3.78 11.23 8.63
CA MET A 16 -4.65 10.09 8.35
C MET A 16 -6.07 10.31 8.89
N SER A 17 -7.03 9.59 8.33
CA SER A 17 -8.39 9.59 8.82
C SER A 17 -8.46 9.07 10.27
N PRO A 18 -9.52 9.43 11.04
CA PRO A 18 -9.58 9.13 12.48
C PRO A 18 -9.47 7.66 12.87
N GLN A 19 -9.76 6.76 11.92
CA GLN A 19 -9.66 5.32 12.17
C GLN A 19 -8.22 4.81 12.23
N HIS A 20 -7.29 5.59 11.73
CA HIS A 20 -5.87 5.21 11.67
C HIS A 20 -5.08 5.88 12.79
N ARG A 21 -3.86 5.40 13.00
CA ARG A 21 -2.93 6.01 13.95
C ARG A 21 -2.67 7.45 13.56
N GLN A 22 -2.75 8.35 14.55
CA GLN A 22 -2.60 9.78 14.32
C GLN A 22 -1.13 10.20 14.48
N ILE A 23 -0.27 9.61 13.65
CA ILE A 23 1.15 9.96 13.53
C ILE A 23 1.40 10.47 12.10
N PRO A 24 2.31 11.44 11.90
CA PRO A 24 2.50 12.06 10.58
C PRO A 24 3.16 11.13 9.55
N THR A 25 3.95 10.17 10.00
CA THR A 25 4.67 9.25 9.13
C THR A 25 4.65 7.85 9.72
N TYR A 26 4.33 6.86 8.88
CA TYR A 26 4.51 5.45 9.18
C TYR A 26 5.25 4.80 8.02
N SER A 27 6.55 4.61 8.23
CA SER A 27 7.47 4.20 7.18
C SER A 27 7.58 2.67 7.05
N MET A 28 8.24 2.23 5.99
CA MET A 28 8.64 0.84 5.80
C MET A 28 9.43 0.32 7.01
N ASP A 29 10.36 1.10 7.54
CA ASP A 29 11.17 0.69 8.68
C ASP A 29 10.33 0.55 9.95
N ASP A 30 9.37 1.45 10.17
CA ASP A 30 8.42 1.33 11.27
C ASP A 30 7.60 0.03 11.17
N ALA A 31 7.10 -0.27 9.98
CA ALA A 31 6.33 -1.49 9.73
C ALA A 31 7.18 -2.74 9.98
N LEU A 32 8.41 -2.80 9.47
CA LEU A 32 9.30 -3.94 9.66
C LEU A 32 9.61 -4.18 11.13
N GLN A 33 9.83 -3.12 11.89
CA GLN A 33 10.09 -3.22 13.32
C GLN A 33 8.90 -3.78 14.09
N GLU A 34 7.70 -3.28 13.81
CA GLU A 34 6.49 -3.77 14.47
C GLU A 34 6.16 -5.21 14.05
N MET A 35 6.34 -5.55 12.78
CA MET A 35 6.15 -6.91 12.29
C MET A 35 7.08 -7.89 13.01
N ALA A 36 8.35 -7.55 13.14
CA ALA A 36 9.32 -8.38 13.85
C ALA A 36 8.91 -8.59 15.31
N GLY A 37 8.48 -7.53 15.99
CA GLY A 37 8.04 -7.60 17.38
C GLY A 37 6.78 -8.43 17.58
N ALA A 38 5.89 -8.47 16.58
CA ALA A 38 4.63 -9.20 16.63
C ALA A 38 4.70 -10.62 16.03
N GLY A 39 5.83 -11.01 15.46
CA GLY A 39 5.97 -12.31 14.79
C GLY A 39 5.27 -12.40 13.43
N VAL A 40 5.07 -11.26 12.77
CA VAL A 40 4.48 -11.20 11.43
C VAL A 40 5.58 -11.29 10.38
N ASP A 41 5.45 -12.22 9.44
CA ASP A 41 6.50 -12.53 8.46
C ASP A 41 6.44 -11.66 7.22
N ALA A 42 5.25 -11.27 6.79
CA ALA A 42 5.04 -10.46 5.58
C ALA A 42 3.76 -9.65 5.70
N ALA A 43 3.59 -8.66 4.83
CA ALA A 43 2.40 -7.83 4.81
C ALA A 43 2.02 -7.40 3.40
N VAL A 44 0.73 -7.18 3.20
CA VAL A 44 0.18 -6.62 1.96
C VAL A 44 -0.04 -5.12 2.17
N ILE A 45 0.65 -4.30 1.39
CA ILE A 45 0.53 -2.84 1.46
C ILE A 45 -0.66 -2.40 0.61
N HIS A 46 -1.54 -1.61 1.20
CA HIS A 46 -2.65 -0.93 0.53
C HIS A 46 -2.36 0.57 0.54
N PRO A 47 -1.88 1.16 -0.55
CA PRO A 47 -1.67 2.61 -0.60
C PRO A 47 -2.98 3.34 -0.32
N PRO A 48 -3.00 4.31 0.63
CA PRO A 48 -4.22 5.07 0.91
C PRO A 48 -4.65 5.88 -0.31
N SER A 49 -5.85 5.63 -0.81
CA SER A 49 -6.36 6.25 -2.05
C SER A 49 -6.49 7.78 -1.95
N THR A 50 -6.59 8.30 -0.74
CA THR A 50 -6.76 9.74 -0.49
C THR A 50 -5.45 10.54 -0.54
N LEU A 51 -4.30 9.88 -0.60
CA LEU A 51 -3.00 10.54 -0.48
C LEU A 51 -2.24 10.66 -1.82
N GLY A 52 -2.85 10.22 -2.93
CA GLY A 52 -2.30 10.40 -4.27
C GLY A 52 -1.15 9.47 -4.63
N GLU A 53 -0.45 9.78 -5.72
CA GLU A 53 0.57 8.91 -6.30
C GLU A 53 1.83 8.75 -5.45
N ALA A 54 2.19 9.75 -4.64
CA ALA A 54 3.39 9.67 -3.81
C ALA A 54 3.37 8.47 -2.85
N VAL A 55 2.18 8.07 -2.40
CA VAL A 55 2.01 6.91 -1.50
C VAL A 55 2.27 5.60 -2.23
N ASN A 56 1.95 5.53 -3.52
CA ASN A 56 2.27 4.36 -4.33
C ASN A 56 3.79 4.17 -4.43
N GLU A 57 4.55 5.26 -4.53
CA GLU A 57 6.01 5.17 -4.57
C GLU A 57 6.60 4.68 -3.26
N LEU A 58 6.03 5.04 -2.12
CA LEU A 58 6.44 4.49 -0.82
C LEU A 58 6.27 2.96 -0.79
N ALA A 59 5.13 2.47 -1.28
CA ALA A 59 4.85 1.04 -1.34
C ALA A 59 5.79 0.32 -2.30
N VAL A 60 5.99 0.86 -3.50
CA VAL A 60 6.91 0.28 -4.50
C VAL A 60 8.34 0.23 -3.96
N ASN A 61 8.79 1.28 -3.28
CA ASN A 61 10.11 1.31 -2.68
C ASN A 61 10.27 0.23 -1.60
N ALA A 62 9.24 0.02 -0.77
CA ALA A 62 9.25 -1.03 0.25
C ALA A 62 9.42 -2.42 -0.37
N VAL A 63 8.70 -2.71 -1.46
CA VAL A 63 8.82 -3.98 -2.17
C VAL A 63 10.20 -4.14 -2.81
N ARG A 64 10.74 -3.07 -3.41
CA ARG A 64 12.09 -3.13 -4.01
C ARG A 64 13.16 -3.50 -2.98
N GLN A 65 13.06 -2.95 -1.78
CA GLN A 65 14.04 -3.21 -0.72
C GLN A 65 13.79 -4.52 0.01
N HIS A 66 12.52 -4.93 0.14
CA HIS A 66 12.12 -6.12 0.90
C HIS A 66 11.07 -6.93 0.14
N PRO A 67 11.44 -7.53 -1.01
CA PRO A 67 10.47 -8.28 -1.83
C PRO A 67 9.94 -9.55 -1.14
N ASP A 68 10.65 -10.05 -0.13
CA ASP A 68 10.25 -11.18 0.71
C ASP A 68 9.26 -10.79 1.81
N LYS A 69 9.11 -9.49 2.07
CA LYS A 69 8.26 -8.96 3.17
C LYS A 69 6.98 -8.31 2.68
N PHE A 70 6.97 -7.73 1.48
CA PHE A 70 5.87 -6.89 1.03
C PHE A 70 5.40 -7.24 -0.38
N CYS A 71 4.10 -7.11 -0.58
CA CYS A 71 3.46 -6.97 -1.89
C CYS A 71 2.40 -5.88 -1.80
N ILE A 72 1.80 -5.52 -2.93
CA ILE A 72 0.91 -4.36 -3.01
C ILE A 72 -0.42 -4.75 -3.67
N LEU A 73 -1.52 -4.36 -3.03
CA LEU A 73 -2.83 -4.21 -3.67
C LEU A 73 -3.08 -2.72 -3.82
N GLY A 74 -2.85 -2.21 -5.01
CA GLY A 74 -2.92 -0.78 -5.27
C GLY A 74 -4.27 -0.32 -5.77
N ASN A 75 -4.36 0.97 -6.07
CA ASN A 75 -5.58 1.57 -6.63
C ASN A 75 -5.21 2.57 -7.71
N PHE A 76 -6.20 2.92 -8.51
CA PHE A 76 -6.10 3.98 -9.51
C PHE A 76 -7.51 4.55 -9.74
N ASP A 77 -7.58 5.70 -10.42
CA ASP A 77 -8.86 6.31 -10.76
C ASP A 77 -9.58 5.50 -11.86
N LEU A 78 -10.67 4.85 -11.48
CA LEU A 78 -11.48 4.05 -12.39
C LEU A 78 -12.13 4.88 -13.53
N GLN A 79 -12.20 6.20 -13.37
CA GLN A 79 -12.72 7.10 -14.38
C GLN A 79 -11.62 7.67 -15.28
N SER A 80 -10.35 7.34 -14.99
CA SER A 80 -9.24 7.79 -15.83
C SER A 80 -9.42 7.35 -17.28
N PRO A 81 -9.22 8.24 -18.27
CA PRO A 81 -9.26 7.85 -19.68
C PRO A 81 -8.19 6.82 -20.04
N ASP A 82 -7.13 6.71 -19.24
CA ASP A 82 -6.04 5.77 -19.44
C ASP A 82 -6.20 4.45 -18.68
N ARG A 83 -7.36 4.21 -18.08
CA ARG A 83 -7.62 3.05 -17.19
C ARG A 83 -7.28 1.69 -17.80
N LEU A 84 -7.52 1.52 -19.10
CA LEU A 84 -7.24 0.24 -19.76
C LEU A 84 -5.74 -0.02 -19.88
N ASN A 85 -4.94 1.00 -20.16
CA ASN A 85 -3.48 0.88 -20.17
C ASN A 85 -2.93 0.68 -18.76
N ILE A 86 -3.50 1.34 -17.78
CA ILE A 86 -3.12 1.15 -16.37
C ILE A 86 -3.30 -0.31 -15.98
N VAL A 87 -4.45 -0.90 -16.25
CA VAL A 87 -4.74 -2.31 -15.96
C VAL A 87 -3.80 -3.24 -16.73
N LYS A 88 -3.64 -2.99 -18.03
CA LYS A 88 -2.79 -3.81 -18.89
C LYS A 88 -1.35 -3.89 -18.39
N ASN A 89 -0.82 -2.78 -17.87
CA ASN A 89 0.57 -2.66 -17.47
C ASN A 89 0.76 -2.78 -15.94
N TRP A 90 -0.28 -3.15 -15.20
CA TRP A 90 -0.31 -3.09 -13.73
C TRP A 90 0.85 -3.81 -13.07
N ARG A 91 1.12 -5.03 -13.53
CA ARG A 91 2.14 -5.87 -12.91
C ARG A 91 3.56 -5.55 -13.35
N GLN A 92 3.76 -4.55 -14.20
CA GLN A 92 5.10 -4.08 -14.55
C GLN A 92 5.79 -3.33 -13.41
N ARG A 93 5.01 -2.76 -12.48
CA ARG A 93 5.57 -2.16 -11.26
C ARG A 93 5.84 -3.25 -10.23
N PRO A 94 7.03 -3.21 -9.55
CA PRO A 94 7.39 -4.24 -8.57
C PRO A 94 6.34 -4.39 -7.47
N GLY A 95 5.94 -5.65 -7.22
CA GLY A 95 5.03 -6.00 -6.14
C GLY A 95 3.56 -5.67 -6.35
N MET A 96 3.19 -5.04 -7.47
CA MET A 96 1.79 -4.75 -7.80
C MET A 96 1.10 -6.05 -8.25
N LEU A 97 0.35 -6.68 -7.34
CA LEU A 97 -0.29 -7.97 -7.61
C LEU A 97 -1.76 -7.82 -8.03
N GLY A 98 -2.49 -6.90 -7.42
CA GLY A 98 -3.91 -6.74 -7.68
C GLY A 98 -4.40 -5.35 -7.32
N PHE A 99 -5.71 -5.23 -7.18
CA PHE A 99 -6.37 -3.95 -6.92
C PHE A 99 -7.16 -3.99 -5.62
N ARG A 100 -7.25 -2.83 -4.98
CA ARG A 100 -8.19 -2.57 -3.91
C ARG A 100 -8.88 -1.24 -4.15
N PHE A 101 -10.20 -1.25 -4.19
CA PHE A 101 -11.00 -0.03 -4.34
C PHE A 101 -11.95 0.12 -3.16
N THR A 102 -12.33 1.36 -2.87
CA THR A 102 -13.37 1.68 -1.89
C THR A 102 -14.52 2.38 -2.59
N PHE A 103 -15.74 1.98 -2.28
CA PHE A 103 -16.97 2.48 -2.90
C PHE A 103 -17.88 3.14 -1.87
N ASN A 104 -17.28 3.73 -0.85
CA ASN A 104 -18.00 4.37 0.25
C ASN A 104 -18.32 5.85 -0.01
N GLN A 105 -17.99 6.36 -1.19
CA GLN A 105 -18.27 7.72 -1.62
C GLN A 105 -19.15 7.71 -2.86
N PRO A 106 -19.99 8.75 -3.06
CA PRO A 106 -20.73 8.90 -4.30
C PRO A 106 -19.79 9.02 -5.51
N HIS A 107 -20.20 8.38 -6.60
CA HIS A 107 -19.45 8.42 -7.85
C HIS A 107 -20.25 9.10 -8.95
#